data_8ea837c8330592b9aac40b21e5400303
#
_entry.id   8ea837c8330592b9aac40b21e5400303
#
_cell.length_a   1.000
_cell.length_b   1.000
_cell.length_c   1.000
_cell.angle_alpha   90.00
_cell.angle_beta   90.00
_cell.angle_gamma   90.00
#
_symmetry.space_group_name_H-M   'P 1'
#
loop_
_entity.id
_entity.type
_entity.pdbx_description
1 polymer ?
#
loop_
_entity_poly.entity_id
_entity_poly.type
_entity_poly.pdbx_seq_one_letter_code
_entity_poly.pdbx_strand_id
1 'polypeptide(L)'
;MSKSTKIIIGVLGGAFILIAAGVWYAASTVDPAQLTKLLSSSVKTATGRDLKISGPVTLSFFPRISVSAERLSLSNASWASHPEMLNLNRIELDIKILPLLSQRIEVGSIKLSGLELFLQKNAAGKVNWDMSADASNPVAASDSSQADSASVSDKLIFMDSIAIVDTQIQYQDPSASISSYQIKRLSLQESGDETSISVNMQAQGQALDLSGKVGSLSRSFKQWDVSSIQFPVDLNLNLNGKTLLMKGEVSKAPEAIPSFNLALSSKAFDWPGSVEAVNQSPQSINTAKPLPAVRQTQKPQSNFLFSNDIIPFDALPQAKGKVLINIAELGLPKRKPIENLQATLQLDGSSIEIPSLTFQMGKGSADIQINLSQINKANPELAVKGVTKDFVLENLLSRLDPSSKVSGGAMKLAFDIKTSGNSLHQMAANSNGKIQLSINQARMGTNFLNDAGDFVVTLLDSMNPMRKKTSETVLECAVAYLPINNGQVNIANTVGAETDRLDVVLAGSINLKTEAVNLTINPREKSGLTTGLDLAGLVKMGGTLTNPKAGINQAGVVNSAVSVGLGFLTGGVSILAENARSMTTKVHPCRDALHPWSDIYPGAQ
;
A
#
# COMPACT_ATOMS: atom_id res chain seq x y z
N MET A 1 38.53 -62.98 4.66
CA MET A 1 39.18 -61.73 4.23
C MET A 1 40.60 -62.05 3.77
N SER A 2 40.91 -61.70 2.53
CA SER A 2 42.24 -61.94 1.96
C SER A 2 43.34 -61.12 2.67
N LYS A 3 44.61 -61.58 2.66
CA LYS A 3 45.69 -60.76 3.23
C LYS A 3 45.78 -59.35 2.65
N SER A 4 45.47 -59.22 1.37
CA SER A 4 45.42 -57.93 0.67
C SER A 4 44.33 -56.97 1.25
N THR A 5 43.15 -57.45 1.64
CA THR A 5 42.07 -56.63 2.24
C THR A 5 42.48 -56.09 3.61
N LYS A 6 43.22 -56.84 4.41
CA LYS A 6 43.73 -56.37 5.72
C LYS A 6 44.82 -55.31 5.59
N ILE A 7 45.66 -55.40 4.57
CA ILE A 7 46.69 -54.39 4.29
C ILE A 7 46.06 -53.11 3.79
N ILE A 8 45.07 -53.18 2.90
CA ILE A 8 44.33 -52.00 2.40
C ILE A 8 43.60 -51.30 3.53
N ILE A 9 42.94 -52.05 4.42
CA ILE A 9 42.26 -51.48 5.59
C ILE A 9 43.26 -50.81 6.56
N GLY A 10 44.43 -51.44 6.75
CA GLY A 10 45.49 -50.89 7.59
C GLY A 10 46.10 -49.60 7.02
N VAL A 11 46.30 -49.52 5.71
CA VAL A 11 46.86 -48.35 5.03
C VAL A 11 45.80 -47.20 5.02
N LEU A 12 44.53 -47.51 4.74
CA LEU A 12 43.47 -46.54 4.80
C LEU A 12 43.23 -46.02 6.23
N GLY A 13 43.27 -46.90 7.23
CA GLY A 13 43.15 -46.52 8.64
C GLY A 13 44.33 -45.67 9.11
N GLY A 14 45.57 -46.02 8.69
CA GLY A 14 46.76 -45.21 8.97
C GLY A 14 46.74 -43.85 8.31
N ALA A 15 46.32 -43.78 7.05
CA ALA A 15 46.15 -42.51 6.34
C ALA A 15 45.07 -41.63 7.00
N PHE A 16 43.96 -42.25 7.44
CA PHE A 16 42.89 -41.51 8.15
C PHE A 16 43.36 -40.94 9.49
N ILE A 17 44.17 -41.72 10.25
CA ILE A 17 44.75 -41.27 11.53
C ILE A 17 45.74 -40.13 11.30
N LEU A 18 46.60 -40.22 10.26
CA LEU A 18 47.53 -39.13 9.92
C LEU A 18 46.83 -37.87 9.46
N ILE A 19 45.77 -37.99 8.68
CA ILE A 19 44.92 -36.83 8.29
C ILE A 19 44.25 -36.25 9.52
N ALA A 20 43.65 -37.06 10.38
CA ALA A 20 42.99 -36.59 11.61
C ALA A 20 44.00 -35.93 12.59
N ALA A 21 45.22 -36.47 12.73
CA ALA A 21 46.28 -35.88 13.53
C ALA A 21 46.82 -34.58 12.91
N GLY A 22 46.93 -34.49 11.59
CA GLY A 22 47.32 -33.27 10.88
C GLY A 22 46.28 -32.18 10.99
N VAL A 23 45.02 -32.52 10.86
CA VAL A 23 43.87 -31.61 11.08
C VAL A 23 43.81 -31.14 12.54
N TRP A 24 44.01 -32.05 13.50
CA TRP A 24 44.06 -31.69 14.92
C TRP A 24 45.25 -30.78 15.28
N TYR A 25 46.42 -31.04 14.71
CA TYR A 25 47.60 -30.19 14.86
C TYR A 25 47.38 -28.80 14.23
N ALA A 26 46.86 -28.74 13.02
CA ALA A 26 46.51 -27.46 12.38
C ALA A 26 45.47 -26.65 13.19
N ALA A 27 44.49 -27.37 13.79
CA ALA A 27 43.49 -26.75 14.67
C ALA A 27 44.09 -26.14 15.93
N SER A 28 45.11 -26.82 16.52
CA SER A 28 45.77 -26.38 17.75
C SER A 28 46.73 -25.19 17.55
N THR A 29 47.12 -24.90 16.30
CA THR A 29 48.06 -23.80 15.96
C THR A 29 47.38 -22.49 15.56
N VAL A 30 46.07 -22.49 15.32
CA VAL A 30 45.33 -21.27 14.96
C VAL A 30 44.96 -20.49 16.25
N ASP A 31 45.59 -19.33 16.42
CA ASP A 31 45.31 -18.44 17.55
C ASP A 31 43.95 -17.73 17.33
N PRO A 32 42.93 -17.96 18.18
CA PRO A 32 41.64 -17.27 18.09
C PRO A 32 41.74 -15.76 18.12
N ALA A 33 42.74 -15.18 18.78
CA ALA A 33 42.95 -13.75 18.86
C ALA A 33 43.39 -13.15 17.52
N GLN A 34 44.17 -13.89 16.73
CA GLN A 34 44.53 -13.46 15.37
C GLN A 34 43.34 -13.49 14.43
N LEU A 35 42.49 -14.50 14.51
CA LEU A 35 41.24 -14.58 13.75
C LEU A 35 40.30 -13.40 14.07
N THR A 36 40.17 -13.09 15.34
CA THR A 36 39.33 -11.94 15.78
C THR A 36 39.84 -10.62 15.20
N LYS A 37 41.18 -10.38 15.23
CA LYS A 37 41.79 -9.17 14.64
C LYS A 37 41.60 -9.11 13.12
N LEU A 38 41.79 -10.21 12.41
CA LEU A 38 41.59 -10.26 10.95
C LEU A 38 40.13 -9.98 10.56
N LEU A 39 39.21 -10.60 11.27
CA LEU A 39 37.77 -10.36 11.04
C LEU A 39 37.38 -8.89 11.31
N SER A 40 37.81 -8.33 12.44
CA SER A 40 37.50 -6.94 12.79
C SER A 40 38.11 -5.95 11.79
N SER A 41 39.37 -6.17 11.38
CA SER A 41 40.03 -5.29 10.38
C SER A 41 39.38 -5.41 9.00
N SER A 42 39.03 -6.62 8.56
CA SER A 42 38.37 -6.85 7.26
C SER A 42 36.97 -6.20 7.22
N VAL A 43 36.19 -6.30 8.28
CA VAL A 43 34.88 -5.67 8.38
C VAL A 43 35.02 -4.14 8.41
N LYS A 44 36.01 -3.61 9.16
CA LYS A 44 36.26 -2.16 9.20
C LYS A 44 36.66 -1.61 7.83
N THR A 45 37.52 -2.31 7.11
CA THR A 45 37.93 -1.92 5.76
C THR A 45 36.76 -1.97 4.77
N ALA A 46 35.90 -3.00 4.87
CA ALA A 46 34.78 -3.21 3.95
C ALA A 46 33.57 -2.30 4.23
N THR A 47 33.36 -1.92 5.49
CA THR A 47 32.11 -1.24 5.91
C THR A 47 32.32 0.11 6.57
N GLY A 48 33.56 0.47 6.90
CA GLY A 48 33.88 1.64 7.73
C GLY A 48 33.47 1.51 9.20
N ARG A 49 32.89 0.36 9.61
CA ARG A 49 32.33 0.14 10.96
C ARG A 49 33.21 -0.75 11.81
N ASP A 50 33.19 -0.52 13.11
CA ASP A 50 33.95 -1.33 14.06
C ASP A 50 33.17 -2.59 14.44
N LEU A 51 33.71 -3.76 14.11
CA LEU A 51 33.23 -5.06 14.60
C LEU A 51 33.92 -5.40 15.91
N LYS A 52 33.14 -5.58 16.97
CA LYS A 52 33.60 -6.08 18.26
C LYS A 52 33.12 -7.50 18.48
N ILE A 53 34.04 -8.41 18.80
CA ILE A 53 33.73 -9.79 19.16
C ILE A 53 34.13 -9.94 20.63
N SER A 54 33.12 -10.08 21.51
CA SER A 54 33.32 -10.14 22.97
C SER A 54 33.26 -11.58 23.52
N GLY A 55 32.82 -12.51 22.68
CA GLY A 55 32.73 -13.92 23.03
C GLY A 55 33.84 -14.78 22.45
N PRO A 56 33.83 -16.08 22.73
CA PRO A 56 34.78 -17.01 22.16
C PRO A 56 34.59 -17.14 20.65
N VAL A 57 35.74 -17.26 19.94
CA VAL A 57 35.79 -17.69 18.56
C VAL A 57 36.30 -19.12 18.58
N THR A 58 35.55 -20.05 18.00
CA THR A 58 35.89 -21.48 18.01
C THR A 58 35.94 -22.03 16.59
N LEU A 59 36.87 -22.92 16.34
CA LEU A 59 37.04 -23.62 15.09
C LEU A 59 36.82 -25.13 15.36
N SER A 60 35.87 -25.73 14.64
CA SER A 60 35.58 -27.17 14.70
C SER A 60 35.95 -27.81 13.36
N PHE A 61 36.51 -29.04 13.42
CA PHE A 61 36.95 -29.75 12.22
C PHE A 61 36.13 -31.02 11.93
N PHE A 62 35.36 -31.50 12.90
CA PHE A 62 34.54 -32.69 12.72
C PHE A 62 33.15 -32.47 13.34
N PRO A 63 32.07 -32.94 12.69
CA PRO A 63 31.97 -33.63 11.39
C PRO A 63 32.15 -32.73 10.17
N ARG A 64 32.14 -31.40 10.36
CA ARG A 64 32.33 -30.35 9.32
C ARG A 64 33.34 -29.32 9.82
N ILE A 65 34.05 -28.69 8.90
CA ILE A 65 34.86 -27.54 9.25
C ILE A 65 33.93 -26.37 9.48
N SER A 66 33.85 -25.87 10.71
CA SER A 66 33.01 -24.73 11.04
C SER A 66 33.72 -23.70 11.93
N VAL A 67 33.46 -22.44 11.69
CA VAL A 67 33.92 -21.34 12.50
C VAL A 67 32.69 -20.75 13.21
N SER A 68 32.75 -20.64 14.52
CA SER A 68 31.69 -19.94 15.27
C SER A 68 32.28 -18.82 16.12
N ALA A 69 31.50 -17.71 16.23
CA ALA A 69 31.83 -16.60 17.09
C ALA A 69 30.58 -16.18 17.88
N GLU A 70 30.79 -15.75 19.11
CA GLU A 70 29.70 -15.35 19.99
C GLU A 70 29.84 -13.89 20.43
N ARG A 71 28.70 -13.26 20.75
CA ARG A 71 28.58 -11.87 21.22
C ARG A 71 29.32 -10.88 20.33
N LEU A 72 28.82 -10.76 19.12
CA LEU A 72 29.31 -9.80 18.13
C LEU A 72 28.47 -8.54 18.17
N SER A 73 29.11 -7.38 18.03
CA SER A 73 28.41 -6.12 17.78
C SER A 73 29.09 -5.32 16.68
N LEU A 74 28.30 -4.62 15.88
CA LEU A 74 28.75 -3.74 14.81
C LEU A 74 28.32 -2.30 15.15
N SER A 75 29.29 -1.38 15.14
CA SER A 75 29.01 0.01 15.43
C SER A 75 28.06 0.64 14.43
N ASN A 76 27.26 1.59 14.88
CA ASN A 76 26.32 2.33 14.05
C ASN A 76 26.97 3.53 13.36
N ALA A 77 26.22 4.22 12.48
CA ALA A 77 26.62 5.51 11.94
C ALA A 77 26.72 6.53 13.07
N SER A 78 27.68 7.45 12.97
CA SER A 78 27.90 8.50 13.99
C SER A 78 26.67 9.40 14.22
N TRP A 79 25.76 9.50 13.25
CA TRP A 79 24.53 10.28 13.33
C TRP A 79 23.32 9.47 13.85
N ALA A 80 23.45 8.14 13.99
CA ALA A 80 22.35 7.28 14.42
C ALA A 80 22.11 7.41 15.93
N SER A 81 20.86 7.22 16.35
CA SER A 81 20.45 7.35 17.74
C SER A 81 20.93 6.20 18.62
N HIS A 82 21.15 5.02 18.04
CA HIS A 82 21.62 3.83 18.75
C HIS A 82 23.11 3.62 18.49
N PRO A 83 23.97 3.33 19.50
CA PRO A 83 25.41 3.21 19.31
C PRO A 83 25.83 2.01 18.46
N GLU A 84 25.05 0.95 18.48
CA GLU A 84 25.27 -0.30 17.73
C GLU A 84 24.16 -0.46 16.70
N MET A 85 24.52 -0.76 15.46
CA MET A 85 23.57 -1.07 14.41
C MET A 85 23.11 -2.52 14.47
N LEU A 86 24.00 -3.41 14.90
CA LEU A 86 23.77 -4.85 14.95
C LEU A 86 24.37 -5.42 16.21
N ASN A 87 23.59 -6.26 16.92
CA ASN A 87 24.04 -7.19 17.93
C ASN A 87 23.70 -8.61 17.51
N LEU A 88 24.63 -9.54 17.71
CA LEU A 88 24.46 -10.93 17.31
C LEU A 88 24.99 -11.85 18.42
N ASN A 89 24.13 -12.72 18.92
CA ASN A 89 24.54 -13.65 19.97
C ASN A 89 25.50 -14.71 19.46
N ARG A 90 25.23 -15.29 18.28
CA ARG A 90 26.07 -16.33 17.71
C ARG A 90 25.98 -16.36 16.19
N ILE A 91 27.13 -16.47 15.54
CA ILE A 91 27.29 -16.83 14.13
C ILE A 91 28.02 -18.17 14.03
N GLU A 92 27.59 -19.00 13.09
CA GLU A 92 28.24 -20.25 12.74
C GLU A 92 28.34 -20.35 11.22
N LEU A 93 29.54 -20.58 10.71
CA LEU A 93 29.89 -20.67 9.30
C LEU A 93 30.47 -22.03 9.00
N ASP A 94 29.82 -22.84 8.16
CA ASP A 94 30.37 -24.11 7.68
C ASP A 94 31.19 -23.86 6.42
N ILE A 95 32.39 -24.42 6.36
CA ILE A 95 33.33 -24.31 5.23
C ILE A 95 33.33 -25.61 4.44
N LYS A 96 33.24 -25.50 3.10
CA LYS A 96 33.31 -26.67 2.21
C LYS A 96 34.71 -27.25 2.12
N ILE A 97 34.84 -28.56 2.35
CA ILE A 97 36.14 -29.25 2.39
C ILE A 97 36.78 -29.37 0.99
N LEU A 98 35.98 -29.72 -0.04
CA LEU A 98 36.50 -29.94 -1.39
C LEU A 98 37.15 -28.69 -2.02
N PRO A 99 36.56 -27.50 -1.97
CA PRO A 99 37.22 -26.29 -2.43
C PRO A 99 38.48 -25.93 -1.64
N LEU A 100 38.51 -26.26 -0.35
CA LEU A 100 39.68 -26.02 0.51
C LEU A 100 40.92 -26.79 0.04
N LEU A 101 40.74 -28.00 -0.49
CA LEU A 101 41.86 -28.78 -1.10
C LEU A 101 42.47 -28.07 -2.31
N SER A 102 41.72 -27.16 -2.95
CA SER A 102 42.18 -26.30 -4.05
C SER A 102 42.53 -24.89 -3.57
N GLN A 103 42.81 -24.70 -2.28
CA GLN A 103 43.12 -23.41 -1.64
C GLN A 103 42.04 -22.32 -1.79
N ARG A 104 40.78 -22.74 -2.03
CA ARG A 104 39.63 -21.84 -2.09
C ARG A 104 38.75 -22.02 -0.86
N ILE A 105 38.43 -20.92 -0.17
CA ILE A 105 37.52 -20.94 0.98
C ILE A 105 36.10 -20.65 0.46
N GLU A 106 35.25 -21.67 0.51
CA GLU A 106 33.84 -21.55 0.17
C GLU A 106 32.99 -21.84 1.41
N VAL A 107 32.08 -20.89 1.74
CA VAL A 107 31.14 -21.09 2.85
C VAL A 107 29.94 -21.87 2.35
N GLY A 108 29.66 -23.00 3.02
CA GLY A 108 28.52 -23.86 2.68
C GLY A 108 27.23 -23.46 3.38
N SER A 109 27.32 -23.11 4.67
CA SER A 109 26.13 -22.66 5.42
C SER A 109 26.45 -21.52 6.37
N ILE A 110 25.44 -20.68 6.62
CA ILE A 110 25.46 -19.66 7.66
C ILE A 110 24.29 -19.90 8.60
N LYS A 111 24.59 -19.90 9.91
CA LYS A 111 23.60 -19.83 10.97
C LYS A 111 23.81 -18.57 11.80
N LEU A 112 22.77 -17.77 11.96
CA LEU A 112 22.72 -16.60 12.86
C LEU A 112 21.68 -16.85 13.94
N SER A 113 22.03 -16.56 15.20
CA SER A 113 21.11 -16.72 16.33
C SER A 113 21.13 -15.49 17.23
N GLY A 114 19.96 -14.99 17.59
CA GLY A 114 19.81 -13.83 18.46
C GLY A 114 20.35 -12.56 17.80
N LEU A 115 19.91 -12.28 16.60
CA LEU A 115 20.26 -11.07 15.85
C LEU A 115 19.32 -9.92 16.23
N GLU A 116 19.89 -8.80 16.69
CA GLU A 116 19.19 -7.55 16.94
C GLU A 116 19.70 -6.51 15.94
N LEU A 117 18.79 -5.91 15.16
CA LEU A 117 19.08 -4.88 14.16
C LEU A 117 18.38 -3.58 14.51
N PHE A 118 19.14 -2.49 14.53
CA PHE A 118 18.66 -1.13 14.75
C PHE A 118 18.83 -0.32 13.47
N LEU A 119 17.78 -0.32 12.66
CA LEU A 119 17.75 0.36 11.37
C LEU A 119 17.12 1.75 11.53
N GLN A 120 17.75 2.77 10.96
CA GLN A 120 17.28 4.16 11.07
C GLN A 120 17.39 4.89 9.73
N LYS A 121 16.31 5.61 9.38
CA LYS A 121 16.30 6.59 8.29
C LYS A 121 16.06 7.97 8.89
N ASN A 122 16.94 8.93 8.59
CA ASN A 122 16.79 10.29 9.08
C ASN A 122 15.91 11.17 8.18
N ALA A 123 15.61 12.40 8.62
CA ALA A 123 14.77 13.34 7.88
C ALA A 123 15.37 13.77 6.52
N ALA A 124 16.69 13.68 6.34
CA ALA A 124 17.37 13.92 5.07
C ALA A 124 17.37 12.73 4.13
N GLY A 125 16.71 11.61 4.50
CA GLY A 125 16.64 10.40 3.71
C GLY A 125 17.85 9.48 3.84
N LYS A 126 18.90 9.84 4.60
CA LYS A 126 20.08 9.01 4.83
C LYS A 126 19.71 7.81 5.72
N VAL A 127 20.24 6.64 5.38
CA VAL A 127 20.00 5.38 6.10
C VAL A 127 21.29 4.88 6.77
N ASN A 128 21.18 4.26 7.95
CA ASN A 128 22.35 3.81 8.71
C ASN A 128 22.96 2.50 8.21
N TRP A 129 22.26 1.77 7.35
CA TRP A 129 22.76 0.55 6.70
C TRP A 129 23.44 0.79 5.35
N ASP A 130 23.51 2.03 4.88
CA ASP A 130 24.37 2.40 3.77
C ASP A 130 25.81 2.54 4.26
N MET A 131 26.61 1.54 3.95
CA MET A 131 28.02 1.45 4.35
C MET A 131 28.96 1.99 3.27
N SER A 132 28.47 2.34 2.09
CA SER A 132 29.28 2.83 0.96
C SER A 132 29.83 4.23 1.21
N ALA A 133 29.09 5.05 1.95
CA ALA A 133 29.48 6.44 2.24
C ALA A 133 30.61 6.56 3.29
N ASP A 134 30.77 5.57 4.15
CA ASP A 134 31.77 5.59 5.23
C ASP A 134 33.13 4.96 4.80
N ALA A 135 33.16 4.25 3.67
CA ALA A 135 34.36 3.61 3.11
C ALA A 135 35.27 4.57 2.31
N SER A 136 34.91 5.85 2.17
CA SER A 136 35.66 6.82 1.38
C SER A 136 36.72 7.59 2.19
N ASN A 137 37.80 6.91 2.58
CA ASN A 137 39.13 7.48 2.71
C ASN A 137 40.20 6.41 2.41
N PRO A 138 40.63 6.22 1.17
CA PRO A 138 41.80 5.42 0.91
C PRO A 138 43.03 6.23 1.36
N VAL A 139 43.58 5.92 2.52
CA VAL A 139 44.98 6.22 2.80
C VAL A 139 45.78 5.47 1.72
N ALA A 140 46.44 6.24 0.87
CA ALA A 140 47.32 5.75 -0.16
C ALA A 140 48.37 4.80 0.44
N ALA A 141 48.21 3.50 0.17
CA ALA A 141 49.25 2.50 0.30
C ALA A 141 49.48 1.94 -1.10
N SER A 142 50.62 2.35 -1.65
CA SER A 142 51.20 1.86 -2.90
C SER A 142 51.53 0.37 -2.82
N ASP A 143 51.29 -0.28 -3.97
CA ASP A 143 51.81 -1.57 -4.43
C ASP A 143 51.41 -2.86 -3.71
N SER A 144 50.55 -3.59 -4.34
CA SER A 144 50.82 -4.91 -5.00
C SER A 144 49.56 -5.79 -5.07
N SER A 145 49.39 -6.38 -6.27
CA SER A 145 48.53 -7.53 -6.59
C SER A 145 47.02 -7.33 -6.61
N GLN A 146 46.49 -7.40 -7.82
CA GLN A 146 45.08 -7.66 -8.16
C GLN A 146 44.56 -8.87 -7.34
N ALA A 147 43.86 -8.57 -6.27
CA ALA A 147 42.92 -9.49 -5.65
C ALA A 147 41.53 -9.02 -6.04
N ASP A 148 40.81 -9.87 -6.77
CA ASP A 148 39.43 -9.70 -7.17
C ASP A 148 38.59 -9.12 -6.02
N SER A 149 38.18 -7.87 -6.15
CA SER A 149 37.23 -7.21 -5.26
C SER A 149 35.81 -7.70 -5.56
N ALA A 150 35.56 -9.01 -5.43
CA ALA A 150 34.22 -9.53 -5.42
C ALA A 150 33.51 -8.97 -4.17
N SER A 151 32.41 -8.24 -4.38
CA SER A 151 31.62 -7.62 -3.31
C SER A 151 31.17 -8.68 -2.30
N VAL A 152 30.96 -8.30 -1.04
CA VAL A 152 30.46 -9.19 0.02
C VAL A 152 29.13 -9.83 -0.40
N SER A 153 28.32 -9.12 -1.19
CA SER A 153 27.08 -9.63 -1.79
C SER A 153 27.31 -10.85 -2.68
N ASP A 154 28.39 -10.87 -3.49
CA ASP A 154 28.67 -11.99 -4.40
C ASP A 154 29.07 -13.28 -3.66
N LYS A 155 29.64 -13.16 -2.45
CA LYS A 155 30.06 -14.30 -1.64
C LYS A 155 28.92 -14.95 -0.86
N LEU A 156 27.91 -14.17 -0.45
CA LEU A 156 26.73 -14.69 0.24
C LEU A 156 25.81 -15.54 -0.66
N ILE A 157 25.88 -15.33 -1.96
CA ILE A 157 25.01 -15.95 -2.97
C ILE A 157 25.37 -17.42 -3.27
N PHE A 158 26.54 -17.90 -2.83
CA PHE A 158 27.03 -19.27 -3.08
C PHE A 158 26.84 -20.22 -1.92
N MET A 159 25.96 -19.91 -0.98
CA MET A 159 25.75 -20.73 0.20
C MET A 159 24.66 -21.77 -0.04
N ASP A 160 24.90 -22.98 0.43
CA ASP A 160 23.95 -24.09 0.33
C ASP A 160 22.77 -23.86 1.29
N SER A 161 23.01 -23.19 2.43
CA SER A 161 21.94 -22.85 3.36
C SER A 161 22.23 -21.59 4.19
N ILE A 162 21.16 -20.84 4.47
CA ILE A 162 21.15 -19.74 5.41
C ILE A 162 20.04 -20.00 6.43
N ALA A 163 20.37 -19.98 7.71
CA ALA A 163 19.41 -20.11 8.79
C ALA A 163 19.58 -18.93 9.77
N ILE A 164 18.52 -18.22 10.03
CA ILE A 164 18.48 -17.11 10.98
C ILE A 164 17.38 -17.41 11.97
N VAL A 165 17.69 -17.37 13.26
CA VAL A 165 16.73 -17.64 14.34
C VAL A 165 16.77 -16.54 15.38
N ASP A 166 15.61 -16.27 15.98
CA ASP A 166 15.44 -15.32 17.07
C ASP A 166 15.99 -13.91 16.73
N THR A 167 15.48 -13.33 15.66
CA THR A 167 15.89 -12.00 15.19
C THR A 167 14.87 -10.96 15.58
N GLN A 168 15.34 -9.83 16.11
CA GLN A 168 14.55 -8.64 16.37
C GLN A 168 15.06 -7.49 15.49
N ILE A 169 14.17 -6.87 14.74
CA ILE A 169 14.47 -5.71 13.91
C ILE A 169 13.68 -4.52 14.47
N GLN A 170 14.37 -3.45 14.79
CA GLN A 170 13.77 -2.16 15.11
C GLN A 170 14.08 -1.18 13.99
N TYR A 171 13.05 -0.61 13.41
CA TYR A 171 13.16 0.38 12.35
C TYR A 171 12.61 1.72 12.82
N GLN A 172 13.45 2.73 12.81
CA GLN A 172 13.08 4.11 13.09
C GLN A 172 12.97 4.90 11.79
N ASP A 173 11.77 5.41 11.54
CA ASP A 173 11.46 6.22 10.36
C ASP A 173 11.90 7.70 10.54
N PRO A 174 11.83 8.53 9.47
CA PRO A 174 12.16 9.96 9.56
C PRO A 174 11.31 10.77 10.53
N SER A 175 10.14 10.28 10.92
CA SER A 175 9.26 10.91 11.93
C SER A 175 9.58 10.49 13.38
N ALA A 176 10.66 9.71 13.56
CA ALA A 176 11.08 9.10 14.83
C ALA A 176 10.12 8.04 15.37
N SER A 177 9.18 7.54 14.55
CA SER A 177 8.34 6.41 14.90
C SER A 177 9.14 5.10 14.81
N ILE A 178 8.99 4.21 15.81
CA ILE A 178 9.71 2.93 15.87
C ILE A 178 8.74 1.79 15.56
N SER A 179 9.08 1.01 14.54
CA SER A 179 8.41 -0.24 14.21
C SER A 179 9.29 -1.42 14.60
N SER A 180 8.70 -2.43 15.25
CA SER A 180 9.42 -3.63 15.67
C SER A 180 8.90 -4.85 14.92
N TYR A 181 9.84 -5.68 14.43
CA TYR A 181 9.59 -6.92 13.72
C TYR A 181 10.36 -8.04 14.41
N GLN A 182 9.71 -9.16 14.62
CA GLN A 182 10.35 -10.34 15.18
C GLN A 182 10.34 -11.48 14.17
N ILE A 183 11.52 -11.96 13.78
CA ILE A 183 11.67 -13.13 12.92
C ILE A 183 12.08 -14.29 13.84
N LYS A 184 11.15 -15.23 14.04
CA LYS A 184 11.43 -16.44 14.83
C LYS A 184 12.36 -17.38 14.08
N ARG A 185 12.14 -17.51 12.77
CA ARG A 185 12.98 -18.34 11.90
C ARG A 185 12.92 -17.82 10.47
N LEU A 186 14.07 -17.73 9.83
CA LEU A 186 14.23 -17.64 8.39
C LEU A 186 15.18 -18.74 7.95
N SER A 187 14.79 -19.50 6.94
CA SER A 187 15.60 -20.58 6.39
C SER A 187 15.54 -20.53 4.87
N LEU A 188 16.71 -20.50 4.25
CA LEU A 188 16.92 -20.71 2.81
C LEU A 188 17.78 -21.95 2.66
N GLN A 189 17.33 -22.93 1.89
CA GLN A 189 18.07 -24.16 1.66
C GLN A 189 18.07 -24.49 0.18
N GLU A 190 19.26 -24.46 -0.40
CA GLU A 190 19.52 -24.83 -1.78
C GLU A 190 19.56 -26.35 -1.91
N SER A 191 18.87 -26.93 -2.90
CA SER A 191 18.88 -28.35 -3.21
C SER A 191 18.72 -28.55 -4.72
N GLY A 192 19.83 -28.83 -5.40
CA GLY A 192 19.84 -28.99 -6.85
C GLY A 192 19.42 -27.70 -7.58
N ASP A 193 18.28 -27.72 -8.25
CA ASP A 193 17.79 -26.63 -9.07
C ASP A 193 16.77 -25.75 -8.35
N GLU A 194 16.51 -26.00 -7.06
CA GLU A 194 15.50 -25.32 -6.26
C GLU A 194 16.09 -24.80 -4.95
N THR A 195 15.55 -23.69 -4.48
CA THR A 195 15.74 -23.16 -3.13
C THR A 195 14.45 -23.24 -2.35
N SER A 196 14.46 -23.97 -1.23
CA SER A 196 13.38 -23.99 -0.26
C SER A 196 13.45 -22.75 0.62
N ILE A 197 12.34 -22.05 0.78
CA ILE A 197 12.20 -20.85 1.59
C ILE A 197 11.24 -21.13 2.73
N SER A 198 11.61 -20.74 3.95
CA SER A 198 10.72 -20.75 5.11
C SER A 198 11.00 -19.53 5.98
N VAL A 199 10.00 -18.69 6.19
CA VAL A 199 10.07 -17.50 7.05
C VAL A 199 8.89 -17.54 8.02
N ASN A 200 9.17 -17.46 9.31
CA ASN A 200 8.18 -17.29 10.36
C ASN A 200 8.47 -15.99 11.08
N MET A 201 7.57 -15.02 10.98
CA MET A 201 7.77 -13.71 11.58
C MET A 201 6.50 -13.18 12.26
N GLN A 202 6.70 -12.25 13.18
CA GLN A 202 5.64 -11.46 13.78
C GLN A 202 5.91 -9.98 13.54
N ALA A 203 4.88 -9.27 13.10
CA ALA A 203 4.91 -7.83 12.88
C ALA A 203 3.61 -7.22 13.39
N GLN A 204 3.70 -6.22 14.25
CA GLN A 204 2.53 -5.49 14.78
C GLN A 204 1.40 -6.41 15.32
N GLY A 205 1.79 -7.49 16.01
CA GLY A 205 0.85 -8.47 16.56
C GLY A 205 0.28 -9.48 15.55
N GLN A 206 0.70 -9.44 14.29
CA GLN A 206 0.28 -10.38 13.25
C GLN A 206 1.36 -11.44 13.02
N ALA A 207 0.93 -12.70 12.89
CA ALA A 207 1.81 -13.81 12.51
C ALA A 207 1.81 -13.95 10.98
N LEU A 208 3.02 -14.00 10.40
CA LEU A 208 3.25 -14.17 8.98
C LEU A 208 4.19 -15.36 8.77
N ASP A 209 3.72 -16.35 8.02
CA ASP A 209 4.49 -17.51 7.60
C ASP A 209 4.59 -17.55 6.08
N LEU A 210 5.79 -17.45 5.56
CA LEU A 210 6.09 -17.65 4.13
C LEU A 210 6.81 -18.98 3.97
N SER A 211 6.34 -19.85 3.10
CA SER A 211 6.98 -21.12 2.81
C SER A 211 6.83 -21.49 1.34
N GLY A 212 7.73 -22.33 0.84
CA GLY A 212 7.65 -22.82 -0.52
C GLY A 212 9.00 -23.04 -1.16
N LYS A 213 8.97 -23.08 -2.49
CA LYS A 213 10.14 -23.31 -3.31
C LYS A 213 10.22 -22.29 -4.43
N VAL A 214 11.46 -21.93 -4.76
CA VAL A 214 11.78 -21.12 -5.93
C VAL A 214 12.92 -21.77 -6.69
N GLY A 215 13.24 -21.29 -7.87
CA GLY A 215 14.42 -21.73 -8.60
C GLY A 215 15.70 -21.51 -7.78
N SER A 216 16.80 -22.17 -8.16
CA SER A 216 18.08 -22.02 -7.48
C SER A 216 18.51 -20.55 -7.45
N LEU A 217 18.58 -19.96 -6.27
CA LEU A 217 19.04 -18.58 -6.06
C LEU A 217 20.50 -18.42 -6.49
N SER A 218 21.36 -19.33 -6.06
CA SER A 218 22.79 -19.27 -6.36
C SER A 218 23.08 -19.36 -7.86
N ARG A 219 22.36 -20.22 -8.59
CA ARG A 219 22.48 -20.34 -10.04
C ARG A 219 21.94 -19.09 -10.73
N SER A 220 20.78 -18.62 -10.33
CA SER A 220 20.14 -17.46 -10.95
C SER A 220 21.00 -16.22 -10.83
N PHE A 221 21.64 -15.99 -9.69
CA PHE A 221 22.55 -14.87 -9.54
C PHE A 221 23.82 -15.01 -10.41
N LYS A 222 24.43 -16.21 -10.45
CA LYS A 222 25.61 -16.46 -11.31
C LYS A 222 25.32 -16.23 -12.78
N GLN A 223 24.13 -16.57 -13.21
CA GLN A 223 23.71 -16.58 -14.61
C GLN A 223 22.93 -15.34 -15.03
N TRP A 224 22.65 -14.41 -14.11
CA TRP A 224 21.71 -13.29 -14.30
C TRP A 224 21.91 -12.50 -15.60
N ASP A 225 23.15 -12.17 -15.95
CA ASP A 225 23.48 -11.47 -17.17
C ASP A 225 24.36 -12.29 -18.13
N VAL A 226 24.60 -13.56 -17.82
CA VAL A 226 25.49 -14.46 -18.59
C VAL A 226 24.69 -15.39 -19.50
N SER A 227 23.58 -15.93 -19.02
CA SER A 227 22.75 -16.89 -19.76
C SER A 227 21.28 -16.71 -19.43
N SER A 228 20.42 -17.28 -20.29
CA SER A 228 18.98 -17.27 -20.01
C SER A 228 18.65 -18.14 -18.81
N ILE A 229 17.89 -17.57 -17.88
CA ILE A 229 17.39 -18.25 -16.68
C ILE A 229 15.88 -18.37 -16.69
N GLN A 230 15.40 -19.49 -16.18
CA GLN A 230 14.01 -19.72 -15.79
C GLN A 230 13.98 -19.99 -14.29
N PHE A 231 13.19 -19.21 -13.58
CA PHE A 231 13.13 -19.21 -12.13
C PHE A 231 11.68 -19.50 -11.71
N PRO A 232 11.33 -20.77 -11.46
CA PRO A 232 10.01 -21.15 -10.98
C PRO A 232 9.75 -20.57 -9.59
N VAL A 233 8.51 -20.26 -9.31
CA VAL A 233 8.02 -19.71 -8.03
C VAL A 233 6.81 -20.52 -7.59
N ASP A 234 6.86 -21.14 -6.41
CA ASP A 234 5.73 -21.78 -5.73
C ASP A 234 5.81 -21.43 -4.25
N LEU A 235 5.15 -20.33 -3.88
CA LEU A 235 5.18 -19.78 -2.54
C LEU A 235 3.80 -19.76 -1.91
N ASN A 236 3.77 -19.96 -0.62
CA ASN A 236 2.59 -19.98 0.23
C ASN A 236 2.80 -18.95 1.35
N LEU A 237 2.04 -17.86 1.31
CA LEU A 237 2.02 -16.84 2.34
C LEU A 237 0.80 -17.06 3.24
N ASN A 238 1.03 -17.38 4.50
CA ASN A 238 0.00 -17.46 5.52
C ASN A 238 0.05 -16.21 6.40
N LEU A 239 -1.05 -15.52 6.51
CA LEU A 239 -1.22 -14.36 7.40
C LEU A 239 -2.38 -14.66 8.35
N ASN A 240 -2.08 -14.82 9.64
CA ASN A 240 -3.08 -15.13 10.67
C ASN A 240 -3.99 -16.34 10.34
N GLY A 241 -3.44 -17.38 9.71
CA GLY A 241 -4.19 -18.58 9.33
C GLY A 241 -4.88 -18.53 7.96
N LYS A 242 -4.84 -17.39 7.27
CA LYS A 242 -5.36 -17.25 5.90
C LYS A 242 -4.21 -17.30 4.89
N THR A 243 -4.40 -18.03 3.82
CA THR A 243 -3.33 -18.40 2.88
C THR A 243 -3.50 -17.72 1.54
N LEU A 244 -2.42 -17.11 1.03
CA LEU A 244 -2.26 -16.63 -0.34
C LEU A 244 -1.21 -17.50 -1.05
N LEU A 245 -1.59 -18.14 -2.13
CA LEU A 245 -0.69 -18.92 -2.99
C LEU A 245 -0.16 -18.05 -4.12
N MET A 246 1.15 -18.12 -4.37
CA MET A 246 1.82 -17.49 -5.51
C MET A 246 2.52 -18.57 -6.31
N LYS A 247 2.12 -18.77 -7.57
CA LYS A 247 2.71 -19.74 -8.48
C LYS A 247 3.03 -19.13 -9.82
N GLY A 248 4.09 -19.61 -10.46
CA GLY A 248 4.48 -19.20 -11.78
C GLY A 248 5.97 -19.25 -12.02
N GLU A 249 6.45 -18.37 -12.86
CA GLU A 249 7.87 -18.30 -13.22
C GLU A 249 8.32 -16.86 -13.49
N VAL A 250 9.59 -16.62 -13.25
CA VAL A 250 10.33 -15.44 -13.67
C VAL A 250 11.40 -15.90 -14.67
N SER A 251 11.58 -15.20 -15.78
CA SER A 251 12.60 -15.49 -16.76
C SER A 251 13.42 -14.24 -17.09
N LYS A 252 14.67 -14.45 -17.44
CA LYS A 252 15.62 -13.38 -17.77
C LYS A 252 16.59 -13.90 -18.82
N ALA A 253 16.64 -13.21 -19.96
CA ALA A 253 17.71 -13.41 -20.95
C ALA A 253 18.82 -12.37 -20.71
N PRO A 254 20.08 -12.63 -21.14
CA PRO A 254 21.16 -11.67 -21.06
C PRO A 254 20.75 -10.32 -21.64
N GLU A 255 21.14 -9.22 -21.01
CA GLU A 255 20.85 -7.84 -21.43
C GLU A 255 19.35 -7.47 -21.56
N ALA A 256 18.43 -8.41 -21.38
CA ALA A 256 16.99 -8.16 -21.40
C ALA A 256 16.46 -7.78 -20.01
N ILE A 257 15.33 -7.07 -19.97
CA ILE A 257 14.60 -6.87 -18.70
C ILE A 257 13.96 -8.19 -18.28
N PRO A 258 13.86 -8.46 -16.95
CA PRO A 258 13.19 -9.66 -16.44
C PRO A 258 11.74 -9.74 -16.91
N SER A 259 11.25 -10.94 -17.15
CA SER A 259 9.85 -11.20 -17.43
C SER A 259 9.26 -12.20 -16.43
N PHE A 260 7.97 -12.08 -16.16
CA PHE A 260 7.29 -12.95 -15.20
C PHE A 260 5.88 -13.32 -15.65
N ASN A 261 5.45 -14.50 -15.23
CA ASN A 261 4.07 -14.96 -15.37
C ASN A 261 3.64 -15.61 -14.06
N LEU A 262 2.87 -14.87 -13.27
CA LEU A 262 2.52 -15.25 -11.90
C LEU A 262 1.02 -15.36 -11.71
N ALA A 263 0.58 -16.26 -10.86
CA ALA A 263 -0.79 -16.40 -10.41
C ALA A 263 -0.85 -16.28 -8.88
N LEU A 264 -1.67 -15.36 -8.40
CA LEU A 264 -2.00 -15.16 -6.99
C LEU A 264 -3.41 -15.71 -6.75
N SER A 265 -3.57 -16.63 -5.82
CA SER A 265 -4.87 -17.21 -5.50
C SER A 265 -5.06 -17.43 -4.01
N SER A 266 -6.29 -17.20 -3.54
CA SER A 266 -6.68 -17.44 -2.15
C SER A 266 -8.18 -17.73 -2.04
N LYS A 267 -8.55 -18.59 -1.09
CA LYS A 267 -9.94 -18.75 -0.67
C LYS A 267 -10.37 -17.61 0.27
N ALA A 268 -9.47 -17.20 1.15
CA ALA A 268 -9.65 -16.05 2.02
C ALA A 268 -8.26 -15.50 2.40
N PHE A 269 -8.10 -14.18 2.32
CA PHE A 269 -6.89 -13.48 2.72
C PHE A 269 -7.24 -12.14 3.35
N ASP A 270 -6.57 -11.76 4.44
CA ASP A 270 -6.76 -10.46 5.06
C ASP A 270 -5.66 -9.51 4.62
N TRP A 271 -6.04 -8.32 4.16
CA TRP A 271 -5.05 -7.27 3.90
C TRP A 271 -4.34 -6.89 5.21
N PRO A 272 -3.00 -6.74 5.23
CA PRO A 272 -2.27 -6.34 6.43
C PRO A 272 -2.88 -5.08 7.07
N GLY A 273 -3.13 -5.11 8.38
CA GLY A 273 -3.83 -4.04 9.12
C GLY A 273 -5.35 -4.20 9.20
N SER A 274 -5.93 -5.22 8.57
CA SER A 274 -7.37 -5.52 8.70
C SER A 274 -7.75 -6.17 10.03
N VAL A 275 -6.79 -6.77 10.73
CA VAL A 275 -6.99 -7.33 12.07
C VAL A 275 -6.57 -6.27 13.09
N GLU A 276 -7.46 -5.91 14.01
CA GLU A 276 -7.08 -5.05 15.15
C GLU A 276 -5.97 -5.75 15.93
N ALA A 277 -4.84 -5.06 16.11
CA ALA A 277 -3.80 -5.53 16.99
C ALA A 277 -4.46 -5.77 18.35
N VAL A 278 -4.49 -7.03 18.79
CA VAL A 278 -4.90 -7.37 20.16
C VAL A 278 -3.97 -6.57 21.05
N ASN A 279 -4.51 -5.57 21.75
CA ASN A 279 -3.80 -4.74 22.69
C ASN A 279 -3.26 -5.66 23.81
N GLN A 280 -2.12 -6.27 23.58
CA GLN A 280 -1.26 -6.73 24.65
C GLN A 280 -0.59 -5.46 25.16
N SER A 281 -1.16 -4.90 26.22
CA SER A 281 -0.51 -3.87 27.02
C SER A 281 0.92 -4.35 27.30
N PRO A 282 1.94 -3.54 27.02
CA PRO A 282 3.29 -3.87 27.43
C PRO A 282 3.26 -3.96 28.96
N GLN A 283 3.58 -5.12 29.51
CA GLN A 283 3.85 -5.24 30.94
C GLN A 283 4.97 -4.24 31.25
N SER A 284 4.63 -3.22 32.00
CA SER A 284 5.52 -2.19 32.47
C SER A 284 6.64 -2.82 33.30
N ILE A 285 7.82 -2.91 32.68
CA ILE A 285 9.06 -2.99 33.45
C ILE A 285 9.34 -1.55 33.90
N ASN A 286 9.00 -1.28 35.17
CA ASN A 286 9.40 -0.07 35.86
C ASN A 286 10.92 0.00 35.88
N THR A 287 11.49 0.99 35.21
CA THR A 287 12.62 1.81 35.65
C THR A 287 13.11 2.69 34.49
N ALA A 288 12.62 3.94 34.41
CA ALA A 288 13.40 5.12 34.08
C ALA A 288 12.49 6.36 34.08
N LYS A 289 13.00 7.39 34.71
CA LYS A 289 12.43 8.72 34.95
C LYS A 289 11.93 9.34 33.61
N PRO A 290 10.74 9.98 33.56
CA PRO A 290 10.25 10.59 32.32
C PRO A 290 11.11 11.77 31.88
N LEU A 291 11.64 11.71 30.67
CA LEU A 291 12.15 12.90 29.97
C LEU A 291 10.97 13.77 29.49
N PRO A 292 11.12 15.10 29.41
CA PRO A 292 10.03 15.98 29.00
C PRO A 292 9.53 15.65 27.60
N ALA A 293 8.22 15.62 27.44
CA ALA A 293 7.53 15.38 26.17
C ALA A 293 7.99 16.40 25.11
N VAL A 294 8.71 15.92 24.12
CA VAL A 294 8.96 16.65 22.88
C VAL A 294 7.61 16.83 22.19
N ARG A 295 7.20 18.09 22.02
CA ARG A 295 6.03 18.44 21.21
C ARG A 295 6.15 17.75 19.85
N GLN A 296 5.26 16.83 19.59
CA GLN A 296 5.06 16.29 18.24
C GLN A 296 4.70 17.47 17.33
N THR A 297 5.60 17.83 16.44
CA THR A 297 5.29 18.69 15.31
C THR A 297 4.32 17.92 14.44
N GLN A 298 3.03 18.26 14.51
CA GLN A 298 2.02 17.77 13.59
C GLN A 298 2.50 18.09 12.17
N LYS A 299 2.61 17.05 11.33
CA LYS A 299 2.79 17.20 9.87
C LYS A 299 1.71 18.21 9.42
N PRO A 300 2.02 19.27 8.68
CA PRO A 300 0.99 20.20 8.22
C PRO A 300 -0.05 19.40 7.44
N GLN A 301 -1.27 19.34 7.97
CA GLN A 301 -2.40 18.76 7.25
C GLN A 301 -2.57 19.58 5.97
N SER A 302 -2.44 18.93 4.83
CA SER A 302 -2.78 19.56 3.55
C SER A 302 -4.26 19.94 3.62
N ASN A 303 -4.60 21.21 3.33
CA ASN A 303 -5.99 21.68 3.27
C ASN A 303 -6.74 21.10 2.05
N PHE A 304 -6.12 20.19 1.30
CA PHE A 304 -6.66 19.57 0.10
C PHE A 304 -7.18 18.17 0.39
N LEU A 305 -8.27 17.78 -0.27
CA LEU A 305 -8.83 16.43 -0.25
C LEU A 305 -7.88 15.44 -0.94
N PHE A 306 -7.31 15.86 -2.07
CA PHE A 306 -6.34 15.05 -2.83
C PHE A 306 -4.93 15.35 -2.35
N SER A 307 -4.21 14.30 -1.88
CA SER A 307 -2.84 14.45 -1.38
C SER A 307 -1.88 14.93 -2.47
N ASN A 308 -0.96 15.84 -2.07
CA ASN A 308 0.19 16.26 -2.87
C ASN A 308 1.40 15.32 -2.71
N ASP A 309 1.31 14.28 -1.90
CA ASP A 309 2.40 13.33 -1.71
C ASP A 309 2.74 12.67 -3.05
N ILE A 310 4.03 12.66 -3.37
CA ILE A 310 4.53 12.07 -4.62
C ILE A 310 4.36 10.56 -4.55
N ILE A 311 3.76 9.98 -5.58
CA ILE A 311 3.66 8.53 -5.76
C ILE A 311 4.97 8.07 -6.41
N PRO A 312 5.74 7.17 -5.75
CA PRO A 312 7.06 6.77 -6.23
C PRO A 312 6.96 5.74 -7.37
N PHE A 313 6.49 6.15 -8.53
CA PHE A 313 6.40 5.27 -9.71
C PHE A 313 7.77 4.79 -10.20
N ASP A 314 8.83 5.57 -9.95
CA ASP A 314 10.22 5.24 -10.26
C ASP A 314 10.79 4.09 -9.40
N ALA A 315 10.16 3.80 -8.26
CA ALA A 315 10.51 2.64 -7.44
C ALA A 315 9.98 1.30 -8.00
N LEU A 316 9.15 1.34 -9.04
CA LEU A 316 8.65 0.12 -9.67
C LEU A 316 9.77 -0.56 -10.48
N PRO A 317 9.91 -1.89 -10.35
CA PRO A 317 10.97 -2.62 -11.06
C PRO A 317 10.75 -2.56 -12.57
N GLN A 318 11.84 -2.41 -13.31
CA GLN A 318 11.86 -2.55 -14.77
C GLN A 318 11.67 -4.03 -15.10
N ALA A 319 10.44 -4.43 -15.43
CA ALA A 319 10.10 -5.81 -15.73
C ALA A 319 8.94 -5.87 -16.74
N LYS A 320 8.76 -7.00 -17.38
CA LYS A 320 7.59 -7.32 -18.22
C LYS A 320 6.87 -8.53 -17.65
N GLY A 321 5.56 -8.61 -17.83
CA GLY A 321 4.89 -9.83 -17.45
C GLY A 321 3.42 -9.68 -17.09
N LYS A 322 2.90 -10.77 -16.56
CA LYS A 322 1.49 -10.91 -16.23
C LYS A 322 1.32 -11.44 -14.82
N VAL A 323 0.40 -10.85 -14.07
CA VAL A 323 -0.09 -11.39 -12.79
C VAL A 323 -1.57 -11.65 -12.91
N LEU A 324 -1.98 -12.90 -12.69
CA LEU A 324 -3.37 -13.30 -12.53
C LEU A 324 -3.71 -13.28 -11.05
N ILE A 325 -4.77 -12.60 -10.67
CA ILE A 325 -5.24 -12.51 -9.29
C ILE A 325 -6.63 -13.14 -9.21
N ASN A 326 -6.80 -14.07 -8.29
CA ASN A 326 -8.07 -14.73 -8.00
C ASN A 326 -8.21 -14.95 -6.49
N ILE A 327 -8.91 -14.07 -5.81
CA ILE A 327 -9.12 -14.12 -4.36
C ILE A 327 -10.62 -14.19 -4.09
N ALA A 328 -11.08 -15.30 -3.51
CA ALA A 328 -12.51 -15.49 -3.27
C ALA A 328 -13.05 -14.55 -2.18
N GLU A 329 -12.25 -14.30 -1.13
CA GLU A 329 -12.59 -13.34 -0.07
C GLU A 329 -11.33 -12.55 0.35
N LEU A 330 -11.36 -11.22 0.21
CA LEU A 330 -10.31 -10.31 0.67
C LEU A 330 -10.83 -9.45 1.82
N GLY A 331 -10.36 -9.73 3.03
CA GLY A 331 -10.66 -8.95 4.22
C GLY A 331 -9.99 -7.58 4.18
N LEU A 332 -10.74 -6.53 4.49
CA LEU A 332 -10.27 -5.14 4.56
C LEU A 332 -10.39 -4.60 5.98
N PRO A 333 -9.49 -3.65 6.41
CA PRO A 333 -9.58 -3.04 7.73
C PRO A 333 -10.93 -2.36 7.94
N LYS A 334 -11.67 -2.74 8.98
CA LYS A 334 -12.95 -2.13 9.37
C LYS A 334 -13.99 -2.02 8.24
N ARG A 335 -13.92 -2.92 7.24
CA ARG A 335 -14.80 -2.91 6.08
C ARG A 335 -15.38 -4.30 5.81
N LYS A 336 -16.50 -4.38 5.09
CA LYS A 336 -16.96 -5.65 4.54
C LYS A 336 -15.90 -6.21 3.60
N PRO A 337 -15.69 -7.52 3.55
CA PRO A 337 -14.74 -8.12 2.64
C PRO A 337 -15.11 -7.83 1.18
N ILE A 338 -14.10 -7.82 0.34
CA ILE A 338 -14.25 -7.91 -1.11
C ILE A 338 -14.37 -9.39 -1.45
N GLU A 339 -15.39 -9.75 -2.21
CA GLU A 339 -15.67 -11.12 -2.64
C GLU A 339 -15.37 -11.27 -4.14
N ASN A 340 -14.94 -12.46 -4.55
CA ASN A 340 -14.70 -12.81 -5.95
C ASN A 340 -13.79 -11.81 -6.70
N LEU A 341 -12.71 -11.37 -6.03
CA LEU A 341 -11.74 -10.47 -6.66
C LEU A 341 -10.98 -11.22 -7.76
N GLN A 342 -11.16 -10.77 -8.99
CA GLN A 342 -10.42 -11.26 -10.16
C GLN A 342 -9.78 -10.09 -10.88
N ALA A 343 -8.50 -10.21 -11.21
CA ALA A 343 -7.78 -9.22 -12.01
C ALA A 343 -6.69 -9.86 -12.84
N THR A 344 -6.41 -9.25 -13.97
CA THR A 344 -5.23 -9.51 -14.79
C THR A 344 -4.41 -8.24 -14.84
N LEU A 345 -3.23 -8.24 -14.24
CA LEU A 345 -2.28 -7.14 -14.32
C LEU A 345 -1.22 -7.50 -15.38
N GLN A 346 -0.97 -6.60 -16.31
CA GLN A 346 0.08 -6.70 -17.32
C GLN A 346 1.06 -5.55 -17.12
N LEU A 347 2.35 -5.86 -17.05
CA LEU A 347 3.44 -4.90 -16.92
C LEU A 347 4.30 -4.98 -18.19
N ASP A 348 4.57 -3.86 -18.83
CA ASP A 348 5.46 -3.76 -19.99
C ASP A 348 6.52 -2.66 -19.77
N GLY A 349 7.38 -2.86 -18.77
CA GLY A 349 8.51 -1.96 -18.48
C GLY A 349 8.14 -0.51 -18.15
N SER A 350 7.31 0.10 -18.96
CA SER A 350 6.90 1.52 -18.82
C SER A 350 5.39 1.71 -18.65
N SER A 351 4.60 0.64 -18.63
CA SER A 351 3.14 0.69 -18.49
C SER A 351 2.61 -0.45 -17.64
N ILE A 352 1.52 -0.18 -16.93
CA ILE A 352 0.72 -1.16 -16.20
C ILE A 352 -0.68 -1.13 -16.77
N GLU A 353 -1.16 -2.26 -17.23
CA GLU A 353 -2.51 -2.42 -17.74
C GLU A 353 -3.26 -3.46 -16.91
N ILE A 354 -4.47 -3.11 -16.51
CA ILE A 354 -5.44 -4.02 -15.88
C ILE A 354 -6.69 -3.99 -16.77
N PRO A 355 -6.77 -4.86 -17.79
CA PRO A 355 -7.87 -4.84 -18.75
C PRO A 355 -9.20 -5.27 -18.11
N SER A 356 -9.15 -5.97 -16.99
CA SER A 356 -10.33 -6.37 -16.23
C SER A 356 -9.96 -6.55 -14.76
N LEU A 357 -10.63 -5.77 -13.91
CA LEU A 357 -10.65 -5.90 -12.46
C LEU A 357 -12.11 -6.02 -12.04
N THR A 358 -12.51 -7.21 -11.61
CA THR A 358 -13.89 -7.47 -11.16
C THR A 358 -13.90 -7.89 -9.71
N PHE A 359 -14.90 -7.46 -8.96
CA PHE A 359 -15.12 -7.88 -7.58
C PHE A 359 -16.56 -7.63 -7.14
N GLN A 360 -16.92 -8.21 -6.01
CA GLN A 360 -18.20 -8.01 -5.34
C GLN A 360 -18.01 -7.49 -3.92
N MET A 361 -18.99 -6.75 -3.40
CA MET A 361 -19.03 -6.32 -2.01
C MET A 361 -20.49 -6.32 -1.54
N GLY A 362 -20.91 -7.36 -0.83
CA GLY A 362 -22.31 -7.63 -0.52
C GLY A 362 -23.09 -7.89 -1.80
N LYS A 363 -24.11 -7.05 -2.11
CA LYS A 363 -24.88 -7.15 -3.36
C LYS A 363 -24.23 -6.37 -4.52
N GLY A 364 -23.31 -5.47 -4.21
CA GLY A 364 -22.67 -4.60 -5.21
C GLY A 364 -21.60 -5.34 -6.00
N SER A 365 -21.49 -5.02 -7.28
CA SER A 365 -20.46 -5.52 -8.20
C SER A 365 -19.71 -4.37 -8.86
N ALA A 366 -18.45 -4.61 -9.21
CA ALA A 366 -17.60 -3.68 -9.94
C ALA A 366 -16.93 -4.36 -11.13
N ASP A 367 -16.78 -3.62 -12.23
CA ASP A 367 -15.97 -3.96 -13.39
C ASP A 367 -15.18 -2.71 -13.80
N ILE A 368 -13.86 -2.78 -13.68
CA ILE A 368 -12.96 -1.63 -13.81
C ILE A 368 -11.80 -2.00 -14.75
N GLN A 369 -11.40 -1.06 -15.58
CA GLN A 369 -10.23 -1.13 -16.44
C GLN A 369 -9.28 0.01 -16.08
N ILE A 370 -7.99 -0.31 -15.98
CA ILE A 370 -6.95 0.66 -15.60
C ILE A 370 -5.81 0.55 -16.60
N ASN A 371 -5.35 1.69 -17.10
CA ASN A 371 -4.14 1.79 -17.88
C ASN A 371 -3.28 2.93 -17.32
N LEU A 372 -2.11 2.58 -16.82
CA LEU A 372 -1.11 3.52 -16.34
C LEU A 372 0.11 3.41 -17.26
N SER A 373 0.43 4.48 -17.96
CA SER A 373 1.52 4.53 -18.93
C SER A 373 2.54 5.60 -18.57
N GLN A 374 3.72 5.52 -19.21
CA GLN A 374 4.81 6.46 -19.01
C GLN A 374 5.27 6.55 -17.55
N ILE A 375 5.25 5.43 -16.80
CA ILE A 375 5.59 5.39 -15.38
C ILE A 375 7.02 5.86 -15.08
N ASN A 376 7.91 5.84 -16.08
CA ASN A 376 9.31 6.30 -15.97
C ASN A 376 9.47 7.80 -16.26
N LYS A 377 8.38 8.53 -16.54
CA LYS A 377 8.40 9.97 -16.78
C LYS A 377 7.91 10.75 -15.56
N ALA A 378 8.23 12.04 -15.52
CA ALA A 378 7.82 12.91 -14.42
C ALA A 378 6.31 13.01 -14.22
N ASN A 379 5.52 12.84 -15.30
CA ASN A 379 4.06 12.89 -15.27
C ASN A 379 3.50 11.62 -15.93
N PRO A 380 3.36 10.53 -15.23
CA PRO A 380 2.67 9.32 -15.71
C PRO A 380 1.23 9.64 -16.15
N GLU A 381 0.76 8.91 -17.14
CA GLU A 381 -0.61 9.02 -17.66
C GLU A 381 -1.46 7.87 -17.12
N LEU A 382 -2.61 8.20 -16.56
CA LEU A 382 -3.57 7.24 -16.02
C LEU A 382 -4.91 7.35 -16.78
N ALA A 383 -5.39 6.22 -17.29
CA ALA A 383 -6.76 6.08 -17.77
C ALA A 383 -7.48 5.02 -16.92
N VAL A 384 -8.63 5.40 -16.36
CA VAL A 384 -9.47 4.50 -15.56
C VAL A 384 -10.89 4.60 -16.05
N LYS A 385 -11.51 3.48 -16.37
CA LYS A 385 -12.91 3.41 -16.76
C LYS A 385 -13.60 2.19 -16.16
N GLY A 386 -14.89 2.28 -15.90
CA GLY A 386 -15.60 1.15 -15.34
C GLY A 386 -17.02 1.47 -14.90
N VAL A 387 -17.65 0.45 -14.34
CA VAL A 387 -19.00 0.51 -13.79
C VAL A 387 -19.06 -0.23 -12.45
N THR A 388 -19.83 0.33 -11.54
CA THR A 388 -20.28 -0.36 -10.33
C THR A 388 -21.79 -0.38 -10.29
N LYS A 389 -22.37 -1.48 -9.82
CA LYS A 389 -23.83 -1.69 -9.72
C LYS A 389 -24.18 -2.19 -8.33
N ASP A 390 -25.36 -1.82 -7.82
CA ASP A 390 -25.98 -2.34 -6.60
C ASP A 390 -25.16 -2.17 -5.31
N PHE A 391 -24.19 -1.26 -5.29
CA PHE A 391 -23.62 -0.80 -4.04
C PHE A 391 -24.68 -0.06 -3.23
N VAL A 392 -24.64 -0.16 -1.92
CA VAL A 392 -25.67 0.45 -1.06
C VAL A 392 -25.11 1.67 -0.36
N LEU A 393 -25.79 2.82 -0.52
CA LEU A 393 -25.41 4.11 0.08
C LEU A 393 -25.23 4.01 1.59
N GLU A 394 -26.13 3.30 2.29
CA GLU A 394 -26.03 3.01 3.71
C GLU A 394 -24.67 2.45 4.10
N ASN A 395 -24.16 1.48 3.36
CA ASN A 395 -22.86 0.86 3.63
C ASN A 395 -21.67 1.82 3.40
N LEU A 396 -21.81 2.80 2.50
CA LEU A 396 -20.79 3.79 2.24
C LEU A 396 -20.76 4.86 3.34
N LEU A 397 -21.92 5.40 3.68
CA LEU A 397 -22.05 6.50 4.62
C LEU A 397 -21.83 6.10 6.06
N SER A 398 -22.29 4.92 6.49
CA SER A 398 -22.02 4.41 7.84
C SER A 398 -20.52 4.28 8.16
N ARG A 399 -19.65 4.32 7.15
CA ARG A 399 -18.20 4.28 7.28
C ARG A 399 -17.56 5.66 7.34
N LEU A 400 -18.16 6.64 6.64
CA LEU A 400 -17.69 8.03 6.65
C LEU A 400 -18.17 8.75 7.91
N ASP A 401 -19.41 8.49 8.27
CA ASP A 401 -20.04 9.00 9.49
C ASP A 401 -20.89 7.89 10.13
N PRO A 402 -20.41 7.23 11.21
CA PRO A 402 -21.17 6.21 11.93
C PRO A 402 -22.48 6.73 12.56
N SER A 403 -22.63 8.05 12.70
CA SER A 403 -23.85 8.68 13.21
C SER A 403 -24.92 8.89 12.12
N SER A 404 -24.56 8.69 10.84
CA SER A 404 -25.47 8.87 9.71
C SER A 404 -26.62 7.89 9.77
N LYS A 405 -27.86 8.41 9.79
CA LYS A 405 -29.10 7.62 9.77
C LYS A 405 -29.58 7.51 8.33
N VAL A 406 -28.90 6.70 7.53
CA VAL A 406 -29.29 6.39 6.16
C VAL A 406 -29.57 4.91 6.04
N SER A 407 -30.65 4.53 5.37
CA SER A 407 -30.95 3.14 5.05
C SER A 407 -31.34 2.97 3.58
N GLY A 408 -30.82 1.92 2.95
CA GLY A 408 -31.05 1.63 1.54
C GLY A 408 -30.18 2.46 0.60
N GLY A 409 -30.72 2.80 -0.58
CA GLY A 409 -30.03 3.58 -1.62
C GLY A 409 -29.10 2.72 -2.47
N ALA A 410 -29.66 1.89 -3.35
CA ALA A 410 -28.86 1.17 -4.35
C ALA A 410 -28.21 2.19 -5.31
N MET A 411 -26.89 2.04 -5.50
CA MET A 411 -26.07 2.97 -6.28
C MET A 411 -25.55 2.30 -7.54
N LYS A 412 -25.54 3.05 -8.63
CA LYS A 412 -24.84 2.73 -9.87
C LYS A 412 -23.88 3.86 -10.20
N LEU A 413 -22.63 3.54 -10.46
CA LEU A 413 -21.59 4.48 -10.84
C LEU A 413 -20.94 4.00 -12.12
N ALA A 414 -20.80 4.90 -13.12
CA ALA A 414 -19.94 4.67 -14.29
C ALA A 414 -19.00 5.85 -14.46
N PHE A 415 -17.79 5.56 -14.96
CA PHE A 415 -16.77 6.58 -15.17
C PHE A 415 -15.85 6.22 -16.31
N ASP A 416 -15.35 7.24 -17.01
CA ASP A 416 -14.24 7.18 -17.94
C ASP A 416 -13.39 8.44 -17.74
N ILE A 417 -12.23 8.27 -17.13
CA ILE A 417 -11.35 9.37 -16.72
C ILE A 417 -9.95 9.13 -17.25
N LYS A 418 -9.37 10.16 -17.85
CA LYS A 418 -7.96 10.21 -18.25
C LYS A 418 -7.30 11.37 -17.52
N THR A 419 -6.10 11.14 -17.02
CA THR A 419 -5.35 12.14 -16.27
C THR A 419 -3.86 11.92 -16.36
N SER A 420 -3.06 12.87 -15.85
CA SER A 420 -1.61 12.75 -15.73
C SER A 420 -1.10 13.46 -14.48
N GLY A 421 -0.02 12.95 -13.92
CA GLY A 421 0.61 13.53 -12.73
C GLY A 421 1.28 12.48 -11.86
N ASN A 422 2.09 12.95 -10.91
CA ASN A 422 2.80 12.10 -9.96
C ASN A 422 2.23 12.17 -8.53
N SER A 423 1.09 12.84 -8.33
CA SER A 423 0.36 12.90 -7.07
C SER A 423 -1.15 12.87 -7.33
N LEU A 424 -1.95 12.49 -6.34
CA LEU A 424 -3.41 12.49 -6.47
C LEU A 424 -3.95 13.89 -6.78
N HIS A 425 -3.36 14.93 -6.20
CA HIS A 425 -3.74 16.32 -6.46
C HIS A 425 -3.48 16.73 -7.93
N GLN A 426 -2.29 16.42 -8.46
CA GLN A 426 -2.00 16.69 -9.87
C GLN A 426 -2.91 15.90 -10.81
N MET A 427 -3.17 14.63 -10.51
CA MET A 427 -4.10 13.80 -11.28
C MET A 427 -5.52 14.39 -11.26
N ALA A 428 -6.00 14.83 -10.12
CA ALA A 428 -7.31 15.51 -10.03
C ALA A 428 -7.33 16.80 -10.87
N ALA A 429 -6.28 17.62 -10.76
CA ALA A 429 -6.13 18.87 -11.49
C ALA A 429 -6.07 18.72 -13.02
N ASN A 430 -5.51 17.62 -13.52
CA ASN A 430 -5.33 17.35 -14.95
C ASN A 430 -6.40 16.38 -15.51
N SER A 431 -7.40 16.01 -14.70
CA SER A 431 -8.40 15.03 -15.11
C SER A 431 -9.31 15.52 -16.23
N ASN A 432 -9.62 14.63 -17.14
CA ASN A 432 -10.58 14.79 -18.23
C ASN A 432 -11.44 13.54 -18.32
N GLY A 433 -12.73 13.71 -18.58
CA GLY A 433 -13.63 12.57 -18.72
C GLY A 433 -15.03 12.81 -18.22
N LYS A 434 -15.66 11.74 -17.77
CA LYS A 434 -17.07 11.74 -17.36
C LYS A 434 -17.26 10.80 -16.17
N ILE A 435 -18.10 11.22 -15.23
CA ILE A 435 -18.58 10.39 -14.12
C ILE A 435 -20.09 10.49 -14.09
N GLN A 436 -20.78 9.39 -13.92
CA GLN A 436 -22.21 9.40 -13.61
C GLN A 436 -22.50 8.50 -12.42
N LEU A 437 -23.20 9.06 -11.45
CA LEU A 437 -23.71 8.37 -10.28
C LEU A 437 -25.24 8.42 -10.31
N SER A 438 -25.90 7.30 -10.05
CA SER A 438 -27.31 7.28 -9.68
C SER A 438 -27.51 6.58 -8.34
N ILE A 439 -28.43 7.08 -7.54
CA ILE A 439 -28.83 6.53 -6.26
C ILE A 439 -30.34 6.35 -6.33
N ASN A 440 -30.80 5.15 -6.08
CA ASN A 440 -32.19 4.81 -5.97
C ASN A 440 -32.72 5.14 -4.56
N GLN A 441 -33.97 4.79 -4.29
CA GLN A 441 -34.66 5.12 -3.05
C GLN A 441 -33.83 4.80 -1.80
N ALA A 442 -33.70 5.82 -0.93
CA ALA A 442 -33.07 5.73 0.38
C ALA A 442 -33.88 6.47 1.43
N ARG A 443 -33.85 6.02 2.67
CA ARG A 443 -34.40 6.78 3.81
C ARG A 443 -33.26 7.47 4.52
N MET A 444 -33.44 8.74 4.80
CA MET A 444 -32.42 9.60 5.43
C MET A 444 -33.01 10.28 6.65
N GLY A 445 -32.33 10.22 7.79
CA GLY A 445 -32.66 11.05 8.95
C GLY A 445 -32.41 12.52 8.65
N THR A 446 -33.15 13.42 9.31
CA THR A 446 -33.07 14.88 9.08
C THR A 446 -31.67 15.46 9.29
N ASN A 447 -30.82 14.81 10.09
CA ASN A 447 -29.47 15.28 10.40
C ASN A 447 -28.40 14.76 9.39
N PHE A 448 -28.83 14.16 8.28
CA PHE A 448 -27.92 13.56 7.30
C PHE A 448 -27.08 14.57 6.54
N LEU A 449 -27.64 15.75 6.30
CA LEU A 449 -26.97 16.82 5.55
C LEU A 449 -26.51 17.93 6.52
N ASN A 450 -25.59 17.61 7.46
CA ASN A 450 -25.01 18.58 8.39
C ASN A 450 -24.85 19.96 7.75
N ASP A 451 -25.18 21.02 8.45
CA ASP A 451 -25.09 22.44 8.09
C ASP A 451 -25.81 22.88 6.79
N ALA A 452 -25.53 22.23 5.64
CA ALA A 452 -26.12 22.66 4.36
C ALA A 452 -27.55 22.16 4.17
N GLY A 453 -27.85 20.93 4.57
CA GLY A 453 -29.19 20.35 4.46
C GLY A 453 -30.13 20.87 5.54
N ASP A 454 -29.66 21.01 6.76
CA ASP A 454 -30.40 21.62 7.85
C ASP A 454 -30.72 23.09 7.54
N PHE A 455 -29.80 23.79 6.87
CA PHE A 455 -30.00 25.16 6.41
C PHE A 455 -31.12 25.23 5.38
N VAL A 456 -31.17 24.37 4.35
CA VAL A 456 -32.23 24.33 3.35
C VAL A 456 -33.57 23.98 4.00
N VAL A 457 -33.61 22.99 4.88
CA VAL A 457 -34.82 22.59 5.62
C VAL A 457 -35.30 23.72 6.53
N THR A 458 -34.39 24.34 7.29
CA THR A 458 -34.72 25.47 8.19
C THR A 458 -35.25 26.67 7.42
N LEU A 459 -34.67 26.98 6.27
CA LEU A 459 -35.13 28.06 5.40
C LEU A 459 -36.54 27.79 4.89
N LEU A 460 -36.81 26.58 4.38
CA LEU A 460 -38.13 26.18 3.91
C LEU A 460 -39.18 26.14 5.06
N ASP A 461 -38.78 25.68 6.25
CA ASP A 461 -39.63 25.72 7.44
C ASP A 461 -39.96 27.15 7.88
N SER A 462 -39.03 28.10 7.72
CA SER A 462 -39.28 29.52 8.00
C SER A 462 -40.22 30.19 7.00
N MET A 463 -40.20 29.72 5.75
CA MET A 463 -41.10 30.20 4.69
C MET A 463 -42.50 29.58 4.76
N ASN A 464 -42.64 28.37 5.28
CA ASN A 464 -43.92 27.68 5.45
C ASN A 464 -44.06 27.11 6.87
N PRO A 465 -44.49 27.91 7.86
CA PRO A 465 -44.61 27.50 9.26
C PRO A 465 -45.68 26.41 9.50
N MET A 466 -46.60 26.20 8.54
CA MET A 466 -47.61 25.12 8.62
C MET A 466 -47.11 23.80 8.06
N ARG A 467 -45.86 23.71 7.64
CA ARG A 467 -45.23 22.50 7.12
C ARG A 467 -45.14 21.42 8.19
N LYS A 468 -45.56 20.19 7.87
CA LYS A 468 -45.44 19.06 8.78
C LYS A 468 -43.98 18.69 8.94
N LYS A 469 -43.44 18.85 10.14
CA LYS A 469 -42.07 18.41 10.49
C LYS A 469 -42.04 16.88 10.61
N THR A 470 -41.11 16.24 9.94
CA THR A 470 -40.86 14.79 10.08
C THR A 470 -39.40 14.58 10.42
N SER A 471 -39.12 13.50 11.14
CA SER A 471 -37.78 13.11 11.54
C SER A 471 -37.00 12.37 10.42
N GLU A 472 -37.67 12.05 9.32
CA GLU A 472 -37.07 11.31 8.19
C GLU A 472 -37.56 11.91 6.87
N THR A 473 -36.71 11.83 5.86
CA THR A 473 -36.96 12.18 4.45
C THR A 473 -36.65 10.96 3.59
N VAL A 474 -37.53 10.72 2.61
CA VAL A 474 -37.32 9.66 1.62
C VAL A 474 -36.69 10.31 0.39
N LEU A 475 -35.44 9.95 0.09
CA LEU A 475 -34.82 10.19 -1.21
C LEU A 475 -35.48 9.21 -2.19
N GLU A 476 -36.17 9.71 -3.21
CA GLU A 476 -36.74 8.86 -4.27
C GLU A 476 -35.68 8.50 -5.29
N CYS A 477 -34.84 9.46 -5.68
CA CYS A 477 -33.66 9.26 -6.52
C CYS A 477 -32.67 10.43 -6.36
N ALA A 478 -31.40 10.17 -6.73
CA ALA A 478 -30.43 11.22 -7.03
C ALA A 478 -29.60 10.80 -8.25
N VAL A 479 -29.29 11.73 -9.12
CA VAL A 479 -28.45 11.54 -10.31
C VAL A 479 -27.46 12.68 -10.41
N ALA A 480 -26.19 12.34 -10.67
CA ALA A 480 -25.13 13.30 -10.92
C ALA A 480 -24.35 12.85 -12.16
N TYR A 481 -24.46 13.59 -13.24
CA TYR A 481 -23.57 13.48 -14.40
C TYR A 481 -22.57 14.63 -14.36
N LEU A 482 -21.30 14.29 -14.26
CA LEU A 482 -20.17 15.19 -14.02
C LEU A 482 -19.18 15.11 -15.19
N PRO A 483 -19.32 15.95 -16.22
CA PRO A 483 -18.29 16.10 -17.25
C PRO A 483 -17.11 16.87 -16.66
N ILE A 484 -15.88 16.36 -16.87
CA ILE A 484 -14.64 16.92 -16.36
C ILE A 484 -13.77 17.35 -17.53
N ASN A 485 -13.28 18.57 -17.51
CA ASN A 485 -12.37 19.09 -18.53
C ASN A 485 -11.22 19.83 -17.84
N ASN A 486 -9.99 19.32 -17.95
CA ASN A 486 -8.80 19.88 -17.29
C ASN A 486 -9.04 20.20 -15.80
N GLY A 487 -9.58 19.24 -15.06
CA GLY A 487 -9.92 19.39 -13.65
C GLY A 487 -11.08 20.31 -13.33
N GLN A 488 -11.77 20.86 -14.33
CA GLN A 488 -12.96 21.68 -14.16
C GLN A 488 -14.21 20.83 -14.39
N VAL A 489 -15.08 20.74 -13.39
CA VAL A 489 -16.40 20.11 -13.46
C VAL A 489 -17.43 21.21 -13.61
N ASN A 490 -18.16 21.23 -14.71
CA ASN A 490 -19.25 22.16 -14.95
C ASN A 490 -20.59 21.46 -14.81
N ILE A 491 -21.45 21.96 -13.93
CA ILE A 491 -22.76 21.42 -13.61
C ILE A 491 -23.81 22.37 -14.17
N ALA A 492 -24.45 21.94 -15.24
CA ALA A 492 -25.51 22.70 -15.90
C ALA A 492 -26.77 21.82 -15.96
N ASN A 493 -27.50 21.74 -14.85
CA ASN A 493 -28.66 20.86 -14.66
C ASN A 493 -28.36 19.36 -14.83
N THR A 494 -27.11 18.97 -14.70
CA THR A 494 -26.65 17.58 -14.80
C THR A 494 -26.59 16.87 -13.45
N VAL A 495 -27.05 17.55 -12.38
CA VAL A 495 -27.17 16.98 -11.04
C VAL A 495 -28.56 17.30 -10.51
N GLY A 496 -29.31 16.25 -10.20
CA GLY A 496 -30.68 16.34 -9.69
C GLY A 496 -30.98 15.33 -8.60
N ALA A 497 -31.86 15.68 -7.69
CA ALA A 497 -32.37 14.77 -6.68
C ALA A 497 -33.87 15.02 -6.46
N GLU A 498 -34.59 13.95 -6.17
CA GLU A 498 -36.01 13.95 -5.86
C GLU A 498 -36.24 13.29 -4.51
N THR A 499 -36.93 13.98 -3.64
CA THR A 499 -37.38 13.43 -2.36
C THR A 499 -38.91 13.37 -2.33
N ASP A 500 -39.47 12.78 -1.29
CA ASP A 500 -40.90 12.80 -1.04
C ASP A 500 -41.51 14.23 -0.95
N ARG A 501 -40.65 15.26 -0.84
CA ARG A 501 -41.06 16.66 -0.61
C ARG A 501 -40.47 17.68 -1.55
N LEU A 502 -39.24 17.49 -1.97
CA LEU A 502 -38.43 18.44 -2.71
C LEU A 502 -37.89 17.82 -3.99
N ASP A 503 -37.95 18.60 -5.05
CA ASP A 503 -37.15 18.46 -6.24
C ASP A 503 -35.96 19.41 -6.12
N VAL A 504 -34.73 18.91 -6.36
CA VAL A 504 -33.51 19.71 -6.22
C VAL A 504 -32.70 19.59 -7.50
N VAL A 505 -32.28 20.71 -8.04
CA VAL A 505 -31.36 20.81 -9.17
C VAL A 505 -30.14 21.61 -8.75
N LEU A 506 -28.94 21.13 -9.08
CA LEU A 506 -27.70 21.83 -8.85
C LEU A 506 -27.16 22.42 -10.15
N ALA A 507 -26.57 23.62 -10.03
CA ALA A 507 -25.86 24.30 -11.11
C ALA A 507 -24.59 24.94 -10.55
N GLY A 508 -23.55 25.10 -11.39
CA GLY A 508 -22.29 25.73 -10.97
C GLY A 508 -21.09 24.96 -11.40
N SER A 509 -20.02 25.00 -10.59
CA SER A 509 -18.78 24.35 -10.94
C SER A 509 -17.94 23.92 -9.74
N ILE A 510 -17.09 22.92 -9.96
CA ILE A 510 -16.05 22.47 -9.03
C ILE A 510 -14.72 22.51 -9.77
N ASN A 511 -13.72 23.14 -9.18
CA ASN A 511 -12.36 23.18 -9.71
C ASN A 511 -11.48 22.21 -8.91
N LEU A 512 -11.09 21.08 -9.50
CA LEU A 512 -10.31 20.03 -8.82
C LEU A 512 -8.85 20.44 -8.58
N LYS A 513 -8.32 21.47 -9.29
CA LYS A 513 -6.97 21.99 -9.07
C LYS A 513 -6.89 22.85 -7.80
N THR A 514 -7.89 23.65 -7.52
CA THR A 514 -7.96 24.48 -6.31
C THR A 514 -8.87 23.89 -5.25
N GLU A 515 -9.58 22.82 -5.61
CA GLU A 515 -10.66 22.19 -4.86
C GLU A 515 -11.81 23.15 -4.48
N ALA A 516 -11.90 24.26 -5.19
CA ALA A 516 -12.94 25.26 -4.97
C ALA A 516 -14.30 24.74 -5.46
N VAL A 517 -15.31 24.94 -4.62
CA VAL A 517 -16.73 24.63 -4.89
C VAL A 517 -17.49 25.92 -5.08
N ASN A 518 -18.25 26.01 -6.15
CA ASN A 518 -19.16 27.13 -6.41
C ASN A 518 -20.45 26.59 -7.04
N LEU A 519 -21.37 26.15 -6.19
CA LEU A 519 -22.64 25.56 -6.60
C LEU A 519 -23.82 26.40 -6.13
N THR A 520 -24.87 26.37 -6.92
CA THR A 520 -26.18 26.91 -6.58
C THR A 520 -27.15 25.75 -6.47
N ILE A 521 -27.88 25.70 -5.37
CA ILE A 521 -28.91 24.70 -5.09
C ILE A 521 -30.25 25.33 -5.38
N ASN A 522 -31.05 24.74 -6.26
CA ASN A 522 -32.37 25.18 -6.66
C ASN A 522 -33.41 24.17 -6.15
N PRO A 523 -33.93 24.34 -4.92
CA PRO A 523 -34.98 23.49 -4.40
C PRO A 523 -36.35 23.94 -4.88
N ARG A 524 -37.24 22.97 -5.16
CA ARG A 524 -38.65 23.17 -5.47
C ARG A 524 -39.51 22.28 -4.57
N GLU A 525 -40.51 22.82 -3.92
CA GLU A 525 -41.41 22.06 -3.04
C GLU A 525 -42.50 21.33 -3.86
N LYS A 526 -42.70 20.03 -3.61
CA LYS A 526 -43.67 19.19 -4.32
C LYS A 526 -45.10 19.37 -3.83
N SER A 527 -45.28 19.78 -2.56
CA SER A 527 -46.60 19.95 -1.93
C SER A 527 -46.57 21.03 -0.84
N GLY A 528 -47.60 21.83 -0.71
CA GLY A 528 -47.74 22.89 0.30
C GLY A 528 -48.13 24.22 -0.29
N LEU A 529 -48.17 25.29 0.53
CA LEU A 529 -48.50 26.66 0.11
C LEU A 529 -47.48 27.23 -0.88
N THR A 530 -46.25 26.74 -0.85
CA THR A 530 -45.14 27.13 -1.71
C THR A 530 -44.91 26.20 -2.88
N THR A 531 -45.88 25.28 -3.15
CA THR A 531 -45.77 24.32 -4.24
C THR A 531 -45.51 25.03 -5.57
N GLY A 532 -44.38 24.66 -6.18
CA GLY A 532 -43.98 25.17 -7.49
C GLY A 532 -43.34 26.54 -7.48
N LEU A 533 -43.16 27.21 -6.36
CA LEU A 533 -42.34 28.42 -6.31
C LEU A 533 -40.91 28.06 -6.65
N ASP A 534 -40.37 28.74 -7.65
CA ASP A 534 -38.96 28.57 -8.04
C ASP A 534 -38.09 29.36 -7.05
N LEU A 535 -37.47 28.63 -6.14
CA LEU A 535 -36.50 29.18 -5.20
C LEU A 535 -35.09 29.18 -5.79
N ALA A 536 -35.00 29.25 -7.13
CA ALA A 536 -33.74 29.18 -7.87
C ALA A 536 -32.74 30.21 -7.39
N GLY A 537 -31.56 29.77 -7.13
CA GLY A 537 -30.46 30.60 -6.70
C GLY A 537 -30.48 31.05 -5.25
N LEU A 538 -31.43 30.55 -4.41
CA LEU A 538 -31.54 30.96 -3.02
C LEU A 538 -30.38 30.47 -2.16
N VAL A 539 -29.90 29.26 -2.40
CA VAL A 539 -28.81 28.65 -1.61
C VAL A 539 -27.56 28.50 -2.48
N LYS A 540 -26.45 29.04 -1.99
CA LYS A 540 -25.11 28.81 -2.57
C LYS A 540 -24.30 27.91 -1.68
N MET A 541 -23.53 27.03 -2.31
CA MET A 541 -22.46 26.24 -1.68
C MET A 541 -21.12 26.68 -2.26
N GLY A 542 -20.27 27.24 -1.41
CA GLY A 542 -18.92 27.69 -1.74
C GLY A 542 -17.87 26.97 -0.88
N GLY A 543 -16.66 27.50 -0.81
CA GLY A 543 -15.57 26.94 -0.04
C GLY A 543 -14.76 25.95 -0.83
N THR A 544 -14.29 24.88 -0.17
CA THR A 544 -13.48 23.81 -0.76
C THR A 544 -14.12 22.44 -0.57
N LEU A 545 -13.65 21.41 -1.30
CA LEU A 545 -14.12 20.04 -1.14
C LEU A 545 -13.95 19.49 0.29
N THR A 546 -12.91 19.95 0.99
CA THR A 546 -12.65 19.57 2.40
C THR A 546 -13.46 20.42 3.40
N ASN A 547 -13.90 21.62 2.99
CA ASN A 547 -14.64 22.54 3.85
C ASN A 547 -15.70 23.29 3.04
N PRO A 548 -16.76 22.59 2.58
CA PRO A 548 -17.87 23.23 1.86
C PRO A 548 -18.64 24.13 2.81
N LYS A 549 -19.04 25.32 2.33
CA LYS A 549 -19.78 26.31 3.10
C LYS A 549 -21.09 26.63 2.40
N ALA A 550 -22.19 26.36 3.06
CA ALA A 550 -23.52 26.81 2.61
C ALA A 550 -23.78 28.25 3.02
N GLY A 551 -24.48 29.00 2.18
CA GLY A 551 -24.84 30.37 2.44
C GLY A 551 -26.05 30.83 1.61
N ILE A 552 -26.66 31.92 2.03
CA ILE A 552 -27.77 32.56 1.29
C ILE A 552 -27.20 33.39 0.15
N ASN A 553 -27.71 33.21 -1.05
CA ASN A 553 -27.45 34.11 -2.16
C ASN A 553 -28.31 35.39 -2.02
N GLN A 554 -27.69 36.50 -1.67
CA GLN A 554 -28.42 37.78 -1.49
C GLN A 554 -29.21 38.19 -2.74
N ALA A 555 -28.69 37.91 -3.95
CA ALA A 555 -29.42 38.17 -5.19
C ALA A 555 -30.65 37.24 -5.35
N GLY A 556 -30.55 35.99 -4.92
CA GLY A 556 -31.69 35.05 -4.92
C GLY A 556 -32.78 35.43 -3.93
N VAL A 557 -32.40 36.00 -2.76
CA VAL A 557 -33.35 36.50 -1.75
C VAL A 557 -34.14 37.67 -2.31
N VAL A 558 -33.51 38.60 -3.04
CA VAL A 558 -34.20 39.75 -3.65
C VAL A 558 -35.22 39.27 -4.68
N ASN A 559 -34.86 38.32 -5.54
CA ASN A 559 -35.79 37.78 -6.53
C ASN A 559 -36.97 37.02 -5.89
N SER A 560 -36.71 36.25 -4.85
CA SER A 560 -37.76 35.54 -4.11
C SER A 560 -38.64 36.48 -3.30
N ALA A 561 -38.05 37.51 -2.70
CA ALA A 561 -38.80 38.53 -1.96
C ALA A 561 -39.70 39.39 -2.89
N VAL A 562 -39.24 39.66 -4.12
CA VAL A 562 -40.03 40.37 -5.12
C VAL A 562 -41.24 39.53 -5.55
N SER A 563 -41.09 38.24 -5.79
CA SER A 563 -42.20 37.36 -6.17
C SER A 563 -43.21 37.18 -5.02
N VAL A 564 -42.73 37.04 -3.79
CA VAL A 564 -43.58 36.96 -2.59
C VAL A 564 -44.23 38.31 -2.30
N GLY A 565 -43.46 39.42 -2.42
CA GLY A 565 -44.01 40.78 -2.22
C GLY A 565 -45.10 41.14 -3.22
N LEU A 566 -44.95 40.79 -4.49
CA LEU A 566 -45.99 40.94 -5.50
C LEU A 566 -47.23 40.08 -5.19
N GLY A 567 -47.03 38.88 -4.63
CA GLY A 567 -48.13 38.03 -4.19
C GLY A 567 -48.98 38.66 -3.09
N PHE A 568 -48.36 39.31 -2.12
CA PHE A 568 -49.08 40.02 -1.07
C PHE A 568 -49.81 41.26 -1.60
N LEU A 569 -49.21 42.04 -2.52
CA LEU A 569 -49.81 43.25 -3.11
C LEU A 569 -50.98 42.94 -4.03
N THR A 570 -51.00 41.75 -4.63
CA THR A 570 -52.10 41.33 -5.54
C THR A 570 -53.16 40.48 -4.83
N GLY A 571 -53.15 40.41 -3.48
CA GLY A 571 -54.09 39.58 -2.71
C GLY A 571 -53.96 38.09 -2.95
N GLY A 572 -52.77 37.65 -3.32
CA GLY A 572 -52.46 36.21 -3.55
C GLY A 572 -52.73 35.73 -4.98
N VAL A 573 -53.27 36.58 -5.86
CA VAL A 573 -53.58 36.17 -7.25
C VAL A 573 -52.34 35.80 -8.04
N SER A 574 -51.22 36.51 -7.85
CA SER A 574 -49.95 36.17 -8.50
C SER A 574 -49.34 34.85 -8.00
N ILE A 575 -49.49 34.54 -6.72
CA ILE A 575 -49.05 33.27 -6.13
C ILE A 575 -49.90 32.12 -6.70
N LEU A 576 -51.20 32.30 -6.83
CA LEU A 576 -52.11 31.31 -7.41
C LEU A 576 -51.85 31.10 -8.91
N ALA A 577 -51.56 32.16 -9.67
CA ALA A 577 -51.25 32.08 -11.09
C ALA A 577 -49.87 31.38 -11.34
N GLU A 578 -48.89 31.68 -10.53
CA GLU A 578 -47.57 31.07 -10.61
C GLU A 578 -47.60 29.61 -10.17
N ASN A 579 -48.35 29.29 -9.12
CA ASN A 579 -48.62 27.91 -8.70
C ASN A 579 -49.36 27.12 -9.79
N ALA A 580 -50.39 27.69 -10.43
CA ALA A 580 -51.11 27.03 -11.52
C ALA A 580 -50.19 26.75 -12.72
N ARG A 581 -49.33 27.70 -13.07
CA ARG A 581 -48.32 27.52 -14.14
C ARG A 581 -47.27 26.50 -13.79
N SER A 582 -46.81 26.47 -12.56
CA SER A 582 -45.82 25.53 -12.04
C SER A 582 -46.36 24.11 -11.89
N MET A 583 -47.63 23.94 -11.52
CA MET A 583 -48.28 22.61 -11.47
C MET A 583 -48.42 21.96 -12.84
N THR A 584 -48.38 22.73 -13.93
CA THR A 584 -48.44 22.20 -15.31
C THR A 584 -47.10 21.72 -15.85
N THR A 585 -45.98 22.18 -15.28
CA THR A 585 -44.63 21.75 -15.65
C THR A 585 -44.07 20.76 -14.61
N LYS A 586 -44.31 19.46 -14.83
CA LYS A 586 -43.64 18.42 -14.02
C LYS A 586 -42.15 18.41 -14.34
N VAL A 587 -41.33 18.87 -13.41
CA VAL A 587 -39.90 18.77 -13.46
C VAL A 587 -39.51 17.40 -12.91
N HIS A 588 -38.60 16.69 -13.59
CA HIS A 588 -38.08 15.40 -13.16
C HIS A 588 -36.56 15.46 -13.07
N PRO A 589 -36.00 16.06 -12.02
CA PRO A 589 -34.57 16.33 -11.89
C PRO A 589 -33.67 15.12 -12.13
N CYS A 590 -34.07 13.94 -11.63
CA CYS A 590 -33.30 12.74 -11.84
C CYS A 590 -33.28 12.28 -13.31
N ARG A 591 -34.45 12.35 -13.98
CA ARG A 591 -34.54 11.95 -15.40
C ARG A 591 -33.80 12.95 -16.28
N ASP A 592 -33.95 14.24 -15.98
CA ASP A 592 -33.39 15.32 -16.80
C ASP A 592 -31.87 15.43 -16.64
N ALA A 593 -31.32 15.02 -15.46
CA ALA A 593 -29.88 14.94 -15.21
C ALA A 593 -29.23 13.66 -15.73
N LEU A 594 -30.03 12.62 -16.06
CA LEU A 594 -29.50 11.32 -16.46
C LEU A 594 -28.97 11.36 -17.90
N HIS A 595 -27.69 11.08 -18.05
CA HIS A 595 -27.03 10.88 -19.34
C HIS A 595 -27.09 9.40 -19.74
N PRO A 596 -27.07 9.03 -21.02
CA PRO A 596 -27.01 7.62 -21.44
C PRO A 596 -25.78 6.93 -20.86
N TRP A 597 -25.98 5.81 -20.17
CA TRP A 597 -24.90 5.07 -19.51
C TRP A 597 -23.86 4.53 -20.49
N SER A 598 -24.31 4.12 -21.68
CA SER A 598 -23.45 3.62 -22.76
C SER A 598 -22.40 4.62 -23.24
N ASP A 599 -22.70 5.92 -23.12
CA ASP A 599 -21.79 6.99 -23.55
C ASP A 599 -20.63 7.18 -22.56
N ILE A 600 -20.80 6.70 -21.33
CA ILE A 600 -19.76 6.75 -20.29
C ILE A 600 -18.94 5.47 -20.31
N TYR A 601 -19.62 4.34 -20.23
CA TYR A 601 -19.00 3.03 -20.27
C TYR A 601 -19.92 2.02 -21.00
N PRO A 602 -19.49 1.38 -22.10
CA PRO A 602 -20.35 0.48 -22.86
C PRO A 602 -20.95 -0.67 -22.05
N GLY A 603 -20.24 -1.17 -21.03
CA GLY A 603 -20.70 -2.20 -20.09
C GLY A 603 -21.66 -1.72 -19.00
N ALA A 604 -22.04 -0.44 -19.03
CA ALA A 604 -22.89 0.17 -18.00
C ALA A 604 -24.40 0.14 -18.35
N GLN A 605 -24.81 -0.58 -19.39
CA GLN A 605 -26.23 -0.70 -19.75
C GLN A 605 -27.05 -1.39 -18.68
#